data_0bfef15bcf875b2a34b3246e187fc126
#
_entry.id   0bfef15bcf875b2a34b3246e187fc126
#
_cell.length_a   1.000
_cell.length_b   1.000
_cell.length_c   1.000
_cell.angle_alpha   90.00
_cell.angle_beta   90.00
_cell.angle_gamma   90.00
#
_symmetry.space_group_name_H-M   'P 1'
#
loop_
_entity.id
_entity.type
_entity.pdbx_description
1 polymer ?
#
loop_
_entity_poly.entity_id
_entity_poly.type
_entity_poly.pdbx_seq_one_letter_code
_entity_poly.pdbx_strand_id
1 'polypeptide(L)'
;MMRKTLLLLAATVACAFSAQARKTYTLSSPEGRLQTTVAADDALTYAVTFDGRPVLDASPLSLTLDDGTTWGVDPRVAGVSRTSVDAVIPSPFYRADSLRERYNSLTLRMKDDWSVEFRAYDDGIAYRFVSRAKKPFNVVSEQAEYRFPADFEATVPYVARGNEGDFESQFFNSFENTYTTARLSALDPGRLMFLPLAVDAGDGVKVCITETDLENYPGLYLTNAGAAKNGLKGVFAPCPEKLEQGGHNNLQMLVRERKDHIAEINAPRTFPWRVAIVGTDTDLAASDLSFLLAAPSKIDDTSWIKPGKVAWEWWNDWNISDVDFRAGINTETYKYYIDFAAEKGIEYVILDEGWAVNKQADLMQVVPEIDLPEIVNYGQQKGVGIILWAGYWAFDRDLENVCKHYSEMGVKGFKVDFMDRDDQQMTAFNYRAAATAARYGLILDLHGTHKPAGLNRTWPNVLNFEGVHGLEQMKWLSLIHISEPT
;
A
#
# COMPACT_ATOMS: atom_id res chain seq x y z
N MET A 1 -56.38 -74.03 12.00
CA MET A 1 -55.78 -73.05 11.05
C MET A 1 -55.59 -71.75 11.78
N MET A 2 -54.36 -71.50 12.27
CA MET A 2 -53.99 -70.27 12.98
C MET A 2 -53.22 -69.35 12.01
N ARG A 3 -53.78 -68.17 11.70
CA ARG A 3 -53.07 -67.13 10.99
C ARG A 3 -52.20 -66.31 12.00
N LYS A 4 -50.92 -66.34 11.82
CA LYS A 4 -49.97 -65.46 12.55
C LYS A 4 -49.89 -64.11 11.79
N THR A 5 -50.34 -63.07 12.44
CA THR A 5 -50.15 -61.68 11.96
C THR A 5 -48.81 -61.18 12.41
N LEU A 6 -47.91 -60.81 11.47
CA LEU A 6 -46.61 -60.22 11.71
C LEU A 6 -46.80 -58.69 11.76
N LEU A 7 -46.59 -58.09 12.92
CA LEU A 7 -46.45 -56.62 13.06
C LEU A 7 -45.02 -56.19 12.68
N LEU A 8 -44.88 -55.39 11.61
CA LEU A 8 -43.65 -54.67 11.26
C LEU A 8 -43.63 -53.36 12.05
N LEU A 9 -42.71 -53.22 12.99
CA LEU A 9 -42.42 -51.95 13.65
C LEU A 9 -41.40 -51.16 12.77
N ALA A 10 -41.84 -50.08 12.09
CA ALA A 10 -40.97 -49.17 11.39
C ALA A 10 -40.43 -48.14 12.39
N ALA A 11 -39.18 -48.25 12.74
CA ALA A 11 -38.46 -47.24 13.54
C ALA A 11 -38.02 -46.09 12.60
N THR A 12 -38.72 -44.98 12.64
CA THR A 12 -38.29 -43.71 12.01
C THR A 12 -37.21 -43.08 12.86
N VAL A 13 -35.93 -43.14 12.41
CA VAL A 13 -34.84 -42.38 12.99
C VAL A 13 -34.99 -40.94 12.48
N ALA A 14 -35.51 -40.05 13.30
CA ALA A 14 -35.51 -38.63 13.05
C ALA A 14 -34.09 -38.12 13.35
N CYS A 15 -33.28 -37.87 12.27
CA CYS A 15 -32.08 -37.09 12.38
C CYS A 15 -32.49 -35.64 12.66
N ALA A 16 -32.44 -35.22 13.91
CA ALA A 16 -32.53 -33.83 14.29
C ALA A 16 -31.23 -33.13 13.86
N PHE A 17 -31.23 -32.51 12.68
CA PHE A 17 -30.25 -31.49 12.38
C PHE A 17 -30.53 -30.33 13.32
N SER A 18 -29.72 -30.18 14.35
CA SER A 18 -29.66 -28.96 15.16
C SER A 18 -29.06 -27.86 14.25
N ALA A 19 -29.94 -27.05 13.65
CA ALA A 19 -29.49 -25.81 13.02
C ALA A 19 -28.85 -24.97 14.13
N GLN A 20 -27.53 -24.95 14.16
CA GLN A 20 -26.76 -24.07 15.05
C GLN A 20 -27.10 -22.64 14.65
N ALA A 21 -27.64 -21.85 15.60
CA ALA A 21 -28.05 -20.50 15.31
C ALA A 21 -26.82 -19.71 14.81
N ARG A 22 -26.98 -19.10 13.63
CA ARG A 22 -25.95 -18.32 12.94
C ARG A 22 -25.44 -17.22 13.87
N LYS A 23 -24.13 -17.20 14.15
CA LYS A 23 -23.52 -16.17 15.01
C LYS A 23 -23.18 -14.95 14.17
N THR A 24 -24.02 -13.95 14.23
CA THR A 24 -23.82 -12.67 13.53
C THR A 24 -23.57 -11.55 14.52
N TYR A 25 -22.72 -10.62 14.12
CA TYR A 25 -22.35 -9.43 14.88
C TYR A 25 -22.48 -8.22 13.97
N THR A 26 -23.17 -7.18 14.43
CA THR A 26 -23.33 -5.93 13.69
C THR A 26 -22.41 -4.86 14.25
N LEU A 27 -21.88 -4.01 13.39
CA LEU A 27 -21.11 -2.83 13.71
C LEU A 27 -21.61 -1.67 12.83
N SER A 28 -22.05 -0.57 13.46
CA SER A 28 -22.48 0.62 12.74
C SER A 28 -21.44 1.74 12.87
N SER A 29 -21.32 2.57 11.86
CA SER A 29 -20.56 3.82 11.93
C SER A 29 -21.16 4.76 13.00
N PRO A 30 -20.43 5.79 13.46
CA PRO A 30 -20.94 6.72 14.46
C PRO A 30 -22.26 7.41 14.08
N GLU A 31 -22.47 7.74 12.80
CA GLU A 31 -23.73 8.32 12.28
C GLU A 31 -24.75 7.28 11.85
N GLY A 32 -24.37 6.00 11.85
CA GLY A 32 -25.26 4.87 11.55
C GLY A 32 -25.55 4.64 10.07
N ARG A 33 -24.94 5.40 9.15
CA ARG A 33 -25.14 5.26 7.71
C ARG A 33 -24.50 3.99 7.16
N LEU A 34 -23.28 3.64 7.63
CA LEU A 34 -22.60 2.39 7.32
C LEU A 34 -22.88 1.34 8.40
N GLN A 35 -23.28 0.15 7.97
CA GLN A 35 -23.45 -0.99 8.85
C GLN A 35 -22.71 -2.19 8.27
N THR A 36 -21.87 -2.81 9.10
CA THR A 36 -21.17 -4.07 8.79
C THR A 36 -21.80 -5.20 9.56
N THR A 37 -22.17 -6.27 8.87
CA THR A 37 -22.61 -7.53 9.48
C THR A 37 -21.50 -8.56 9.32
N VAL A 38 -20.97 -9.05 10.44
CA VAL A 38 -19.94 -10.08 10.49
C VAL A 38 -20.59 -11.40 10.90
N ALA A 39 -20.45 -12.43 10.08
CA ALA A 39 -20.91 -13.79 10.41
C ALA A 39 -19.70 -14.68 10.70
N ALA A 40 -19.80 -15.49 11.79
CA ALA A 40 -18.78 -16.42 12.24
C ALA A 40 -19.42 -17.83 12.39
N ASP A 41 -19.71 -18.42 11.23
CA ASP A 41 -20.28 -19.77 11.11
C ASP A 41 -19.19 -20.74 10.61
N ASP A 42 -19.44 -21.47 9.50
CA ASP A 42 -18.44 -22.33 8.84
C ASP A 42 -17.28 -21.52 8.25
N ALA A 43 -17.54 -20.25 7.92
CA ALA A 43 -16.55 -19.29 7.48
C ALA A 43 -16.79 -17.93 8.14
N LEU A 44 -15.70 -17.17 8.33
CA LEU A 44 -15.78 -15.77 8.72
C LEU A 44 -16.10 -14.95 7.45
N THR A 45 -17.21 -14.21 7.48
CA THR A 45 -17.64 -13.35 6.37
C THR A 45 -18.09 -11.99 6.88
N TYR A 46 -18.03 -10.96 6.03
CA TYR A 46 -18.59 -9.66 6.32
C TYR A 46 -19.42 -9.14 5.14
N ALA A 47 -20.45 -8.37 5.44
CA ALA A 47 -21.29 -7.67 4.46
C ALA A 47 -21.46 -6.23 4.91
N VAL A 48 -21.64 -5.31 3.96
CA VAL A 48 -21.74 -3.87 4.23
C VAL A 48 -22.96 -3.28 3.57
N THR A 49 -23.72 -2.49 4.35
CA THR A 49 -24.81 -1.65 3.82
C THR A 49 -24.47 -0.17 4.06
N PHE A 50 -24.88 0.68 3.13
CA PHE A 50 -24.82 2.13 3.21
C PHE A 50 -26.22 2.69 3.07
N ASP A 51 -26.71 3.45 4.07
CA ASP A 51 -28.09 3.93 4.18
C ASP A 51 -29.13 2.82 3.99
N GLY A 52 -28.85 1.63 4.54
CA GLY A 52 -29.69 0.43 4.45
C GLY A 52 -29.59 -0.36 3.12
N ARG A 53 -28.85 0.13 2.14
CA ARG A 53 -28.65 -0.52 0.85
C ARG A 53 -27.38 -1.38 0.86
N PRO A 54 -27.41 -2.62 0.37
CA PRO A 54 -26.22 -3.45 0.23
C PRO A 54 -25.21 -2.83 -0.75
N VAL A 55 -23.93 -2.69 -0.33
CA VAL A 55 -22.81 -2.26 -1.16
C VAL A 55 -21.74 -3.34 -1.24
N LEU A 56 -21.63 -4.20 -0.24
CA LEU A 56 -20.87 -5.45 -0.29
C LEU A 56 -21.74 -6.58 0.28
N ASP A 57 -21.84 -7.67 -0.46
CA ASP A 57 -22.43 -8.93 -0.02
C ASP A 57 -21.47 -9.72 0.86
N ALA A 58 -21.94 -10.83 1.46
CA ALA A 58 -21.14 -11.67 2.33
C ALA A 58 -19.81 -12.11 1.67
N SER A 59 -18.75 -11.45 2.05
CA SER A 59 -17.40 -11.59 1.52
C SER A 59 -16.54 -12.36 2.54
N PRO A 60 -15.93 -13.49 2.18
CA PRO A 60 -15.10 -14.28 3.10
C PRO A 60 -13.73 -13.65 3.29
N LEU A 61 -13.16 -13.88 4.49
CA LEU A 61 -11.80 -13.51 4.86
C LEU A 61 -11.16 -14.65 5.66
N SER A 62 -9.92 -14.99 5.31
CA SER A 62 -9.15 -16.01 6.02
C SER A 62 -7.64 -15.84 5.83
N LEU A 63 -6.86 -16.45 6.74
CA LEU A 63 -5.40 -16.60 6.63
C LEU A 63 -5.04 -18.08 6.79
N THR A 64 -4.35 -18.65 5.82
CA THR A 64 -3.80 -20.01 5.91
C THR A 64 -2.35 -19.96 6.34
N LEU A 65 -2.01 -20.71 7.37
CA LEU A 65 -0.68 -20.78 7.98
C LEU A 65 0.08 -22.03 7.49
N ASP A 66 1.39 -22.04 7.69
CA ASP A 66 2.28 -23.13 7.28
C ASP A 66 2.09 -24.44 8.04
N ASP A 67 1.43 -24.40 9.21
CA ASP A 67 1.02 -25.59 9.96
C ASP A 67 -0.30 -26.21 9.46
N GLY A 68 -0.91 -25.64 8.40
CA GLY A 68 -2.18 -26.06 7.84
C GLY A 68 -3.40 -25.45 8.52
N THR A 69 -3.23 -24.68 9.60
CA THR A 69 -4.32 -23.94 10.25
C THR A 69 -4.83 -22.83 9.34
N THR A 70 -6.15 -22.65 9.27
CA THR A 70 -6.75 -21.53 8.53
C THR A 70 -7.62 -20.70 9.47
N TRP A 71 -7.16 -19.50 9.81
CA TRP A 71 -7.97 -18.51 10.52
C TRP A 71 -9.12 -18.05 9.64
N GLY A 72 -10.33 -18.04 10.16
CA GLY A 72 -11.53 -17.68 9.40
C GLY A 72 -12.35 -18.88 8.88
N VAL A 73 -11.84 -20.11 8.99
CA VAL A 73 -12.60 -21.35 8.77
C VAL A 73 -13.00 -21.92 10.12
N ASP A 74 -14.27 -22.34 10.27
CA ASP A 74 -14.87 -22.81 11.53
C ASP A 74 -14.50 -21.91 12.76
N PRO A 75 -14.67 -20.60 12.67
CA PRO A 75 -14.17 -19.66 13.67
C PRO A 75 -14.90 -19.84 15.00
N ARG A 76 -14.13 -20.04 16.09
CA ARG A 76 -14.67 -20.24 17.44
C ARG A 76 -14.52 -18.97 18.27
N VAL A 77 -15.54 -18.10 18.24
CA VAL A 77 -15.52 -16.84 19.00
C VAL A 77 -15.56 -17.13 20.50
N ALA A 78 -14.52 -16.68 21.20
CA ALA A 78 -14.37 -16.80 22.65
C ALA A 78 -14.73 -15.50 23.39
N GLY A 79 -14.72 -14.36 22.71
CA GLY A 79 -15.07 -13.08 23.30
C GLY A 79 -15.33 -12.03 22.26
N VAL A 80 -16.12 -11.03 22.63
CA VAL A 80 -16.50 -9.89 21.79
C VAL A 80 -16.21 -8.63 22.58
N SER A 81 -15.51 -7.67 21.95
CA SER A 81 -15.35 -6.34 22.52
C SER A 81 -15.78 -5.28 21.50
N ARG A 82 -16.28 -4.15 22.02
CA ARG A 82 -16.71 -3.00 21.24
C ARG A 82 -16.15 -1.75 21.88
N THR A 83 -15.65 -0.84 21.08
CA THR A 83 -15.22 0.48 21.53
C THR A 83 -15.71 1.55 20.58
N SER A 84 -15.83 2.78 21.07
CA SER A 84 -16.07 3.95 20.26
C SER A 84 -14.95 4.94 20.55
N VAL A 85 -14.44 5.56 19.51
CA VAL A 85 -13.38 6.58 19.59
C VAL A 85 -13.93 7.85 18.93
N ASP A 86 -13.66 8.97 19.56
CA ASP A 86 -13.87 10.31 19.00
C ASP A 86 -12.77 11.22 19.58
N ALA A 87 -11.73 11.42 18.81
CA ALA A 87 -10.54 12.13 19.21
C ALA A 87 -10.01 13.01 18.06
N VAL A 88 -9.22 14.02 18.41
CA VAL A 88 -8.43 14.78 17.44
C VAL A 88 -6.98 14.32 17.57
N ILE A 89 -6.40 13.91 16.45
CA ILE A 89 -5.02 13.47 16.38
C ILE A 89 -4.19 14.44 15.55
N PRO A 90 -2.90 14.67 15.89
CA PRO A 90 -2.00 15.44 15.03
C PRO A 90 -1.71 14.69 13.73
N SER A 91 -1.63 15.44 12.63
CA SER A 91 -1.29 14.93 11.31
C SER A 91 -0.27 15.82 10.61
N PRO A 92 0.97 15.90 11.15
CA PRO A 92 2.00 16.76 10.60
C PRO A 92 2.31 16.36 9.15
N PHE A 93 2.52 17.38 8.29
CA PHE A 93 2.87 17.21 6.87
C PHE A 93 1.84 16.42 6.05
N TYR A 94 0.60 16.42 6.51
CA TYR A 94 -0.55 15.92 5.78
C TYR A 94 -1.41 17.09 5.27
N ARG A 95 -2.59 16.83 4.71
CA ARG A 95 -3.47 17.87 4.14
C ARG A 95 -4.14 18.79 5.19
N ALA A 96 -4.03 18.45 6.47
CA ALA A 96 -4.48 19.27 7.61
C ALA A 96 -3.56 18.99 8.80
N ASP A 97 -3.39 19.97 9.71
CA ASP A 97 -2.50 19.85 10.87
C ASP A 97 -3.02 18.85 11.92
N SER A 98 -4.33 18.60 11.89
CA SER A 98 -4.98 17.62 12.76
C SER A 98 -6.19 17.01 12.08
N LEU A 99 -6.50 15.76 12.41
CA LEU A 99 -7.64 15.03 11.88
C LEU A 99 -8.52 14.53 13.03
N ARG A 100 -9.84 14.48 12.79
CA ARG A 100 -10.77 13.81 13.70
C ARG A 100 -10.78 12.32 13.45
N GLU A 101 -10.34 11.55 14.43
CA GLU A 101 -10.42 10.09 14.43
C GLU A 101 -11.72 9.67 15.14
N ARG A 102 -12.78 9.34 14.37
CA ARG A 102 -14.09 8.98 14.89
C ARG A 102 -14.59 7.69 14.28
N TYR A 103 -14.66 6.65 15.11
CA TYR A 103 -15.12 5.32 14.65
C TYR A 103 -15.72 4.49 15.78
N ASN A 104 -16.52 3.49 15.42
CA ASN A 104 -16.85 2.37 16.27
C ASN A 104 -16.04 1.13 15.87
N SER A 105 -15.68 0.29 16.82
CA SER A 105 -14.97 -0.96 16.57
C SER A 105 -15.67 -2.19 17.14
N LEU A 106 -15.43 -3.32 16.47
CA LEU A 106 -15.83 -4.67 16.88
C LEU A 106 -14.61 -5.57 16.79
N THR A 107 -14.20 -6.18 17.90
CA THR A 107 -13.15 -7.20 17.92
C THR A 107 -13.75 -8.54 18.32
N LEU A 108 -13.62 -9.51 17.45
CA LEU A 108 -13.95 -10.91 17.72
C LEU A 108 -12.66 -11.65 18.11
N ARG A 109 -12.54 -11.99 19.38
CA ARG A 109 -11.44 -12.80 19.89
C ARG A 109 -11.78 -14.27 19.73
N MET A 110 -10.95 -15.02 19.02
CA MET A 110 -11.12 -16.45 18.83
C MET A 110 -10.55 -17.26 20.00
N LYS A 111 -10.95 -18.53 20.10
CA LYS A 111 -10.40 -19.45 21.12
C LYS A 111 -8.90 -19.69 20.94
N ASP A 112 -8.46 -19.68 19.70
CA ASP A 112 -7.06 -19.79 19.31
C ASP A 112 -6.36 -18.43 19.43
N ASP A 113 -5.05 -18.36 19.20
CA ASP A 113 -4.24 -17.18 19.46
C ASP A 113 -4.38 -16.09 18.37
N TRP A 114 -5.62 -15.80 17.92
CA TRP A 114 -5.90 -14.72 16.99
C TRP A 114 -7.22 -13.99 17.26
N SER A 115 -7.38 -12.86 16.62
CA SER A 115 -8.62 -12.06 16.59
C SER A 115 -8.80 -11.44 15.21
N VAL A 116 -10.03 -11.01 14.91
CA VAL A 116 -10.31 -10.07 13.84
C VAL A 116 -10.88 -8.79 14.44
N GLU A 117 -10.35 -7.65 14.00
CA GLU A 117 -10.81 -6.30 14.36
C GLU A 117 -11.48 -5.67 13.16
N PHE A 118 -12.70 -5.12 13.35
CA PHE A 118 -13.40 -4.28 12.39
C PHE A 118 -13.51 -2.87 12.95
N ARG A 119 -13.34 -1.87 12.09
CA ARG A 119 -13.67 -0.47 12.38
C ARG A 119 -14.65 0.06 11.35
N ALA A 120 -15.65 0.80 11.82
CA ALA A 120 -16.61 1.50 10.97
C ALA A 120 -16.49 3.01 11.26
N TYR A 121 -16.07 3.73 10.23
CA TYR A 121 -16.08 5.19 10.13
C TYR A 121 -17.32 5.64 9.37
N ASP A 122 -17.61 6.92 9.30
CA ASP A 122 -18.78 7.42 8.58
C ASP A 122 -18.59 7.40 7.05
N ASP A 123 -17.33 7.30 6.60
CA ASP A 123 -16.89 7.24 5.20
C ASP A 123 -16.29 5.88 4.79
N GLY A 124 -16.31 4.85 5.65
CA GLY A 124 -15.82 3.53 5.27
C GLY A 124 -15.68 2.53 6.41
N ILE A 125 -15.33 1.32 6.03
CA ILE A 125 -15.05 0.21 6.95
C ILE A 125 -13.66 -0.35 6.71
N ALA A 126 -13.07 -0.91 7.75
CA ALA A 126 -11.83 -1.64 7.64
C ALA A 126 -11.82 -2.88 8.52
N TYR A 127 -11.08 -3.92 8.10
CA TYR A 127 -10.78 -5.05 8.97
C TYR A 127 -9.31 -5.43 8.92
N ARG A 128 -8.85 -6.06 10.00
CA ARG A 128 -7.53 -6.69 10.06
C ARG A 128 -7.55 -7.93 10.95
N PHE A 129 -6.62 -8.83 10.69
CA PHE A 129 -6.28 -9.90 11.63
C PHE A 129 -5.33 -9.37 12.70
N VAL A 130 -5.33 -10.04 13.86
CA VAL A 130 -4.43 -9.76 14.98
C VAL A 130 -3.93 -11.09 15.54
N SER A 131 -2.62 -11.32 15.47
CA SER A 131 -1.97 -12.49 16.08
C SER A 131 -1.61 -12.22 17.53
N ARG A 132 -1.90 -13.19 18.38
CA ARG A 132 -1.40 -13.28 19.76
C ARG A 132 -0.45 -14.47 19.94
N ALA A 133 -0.11 -15.15 18.85
CA ALA A 133 0.83 -16.26 18.86
C ALA A 133 2.16 -15.82 19.52
N LYS A 134 2.79 -16.75 20.21
CA LYS A 134 4.07 -16.52 20.92
C LYS A 134 5.28 -16.97 20.10
N LYS A 135 5.05 -17.75 19.06
CA LYS A 135 6.10 -18.28 18.18
C LYS A 135 5.93 -17.71 16.78
N PRO A 136 7.03 -17.52 16.04
CA PRO A 136 6.96 -17.20 14.61
C PRO A 136 6.19 -18.26 13.82
N PHE A 137 5.58 -17.84 12.71
CA PHE A 137 4.87 -18.69 11.76
C PHE A 137 4.88 -18.01 10.37
N ASN A 138 4.56 -18.77 9.32
CA ASN A 138 4.43 -18.23 7.99
C ASN A 138 2.96 -18.18 7.56
N VAL A 139 2.59 -17.14 6.82
CA VAL A 139 1.31 -17.04 6.13
C VAL A 139 1.48 -17.56 4.72
N VAL A 140 0.83 -18.68 4.42
CA VAL A 140 0.86 -19.29 3.09
C VAL A 140 -0.03 -18.50 2.12
N SER A 141 -1.24 -18.10 2.56
CA SER A 141 -2.17 -17.33 1.75
C SER A 141 -3.14 -16.51 2.61
N GLU A 142 -3.63 -15.41 2.02
CA GLU A 142 -4.73 -14.61 2.57
C GLU A 142 -5.91 -14.62 1.58
N GLN A 143 -7.10 -14.90 2.08
CA GLN A 143 -8.35 -14.68 1.36
C GLN A 143 -8.90 -13.32 1.77
N ALA A 144 -8.81 -12.36 0.86
CA ALA A 144 -9.43 -11.04 0.96
C ALA A 144 -10.38 -10.90 -0.23
N GLU A 145 -11.68 -11.08 -0.01
CA GLU A 145 -12.67 -10.98 -1.08
C GLU A 145 -13.61 -9.80 -0.88
N TYR A 146 -14.10 -9.29 -2.01
CA TYR A 146 -15.07 -8.21 -2.10
C TYR A 146 -16.16 -8.66 -3.09
N ARG A 147 -17.35 -8.99 -2.58
CA ARG A 147 -18.49 -9.46 -3.39
C ARG A 147 -19.52 -8.35 -3.48
N PHE A 148 -19.93 -8.04 -4.69
CA PHE A 148 -20.90 -6.98 -4.95
C PHE A 148 -22.28 -7.56 -5.28
N PRO A 149 -23.37 -6.86 -4.87
CA PRO A 149 -24.74 -7.36 -5.09
C PRO A 149 -25.16 -7.37 -6.56
N ALA A 150 -24.45 -6.66 -7.43
CA ALA A 150 -24.73 -6.60 -8.86
C ALA A 150 -23.44 -6.50 -9.69
N ASP A 151 -23.56 -6.66 -11.00
CA ASP A 151 -22.49 -6.46 -11.96
C ASP A 151 -22.27 -4.95 -12.20
N PHE A 152 -21.60 -4.32 -11.25
CA PHE A 152 -21.31 -2.89 -11.26
C PHE A 152 -20.17 -2.54 -12.20
N GLU A 153 -20.05 -1.26 -12.53
CA GLU A 153 -18.90 -0.70 -13.22
C GLU A 153 -17.75 -0.46 -12.22
N ALA A 154 -16.56 -0.85 -12.60
CA ALA A 154 -15.35 -0.67 -11.80
C ALA A 154 -14.31 0.13 -12.58
N THR A 155 -13.64 1.07 -11.91
CA THR A 155 -12.51 1.83 -12.42
C THR A 155 -11.25 1.32 -11.75
N VAL A 156 -10.39 0.67 -12.53
CA VAL A 156 -9.29 -0.14 -12.05
C VAL A 156 -7.96 0.19 -12.74
N PRO A 157 -6.83 0.20 -12.02
CA PRO A 157 -5.49 0.29 -12.60
C PRO A 157 -4.93 -1.13 -12.79
N TYR A 158 -4.81 -1.58 -14.02
CA TYR A 158 -4.09 -2.82 -14.31
C TYR A 158 -2.58 -2.66 -14.17
N VAL A 159 -1.90 -3.72 -13.77
CA VAL A 159 -0.44 -3.76 -13.87
C VAL A 159 -0.04 -3.60 -15.34
N ALA A 160 0.82 -2.60 -15.63
CA ALA A 160 1.21 -2.26 -17.00
C ALA A 160 2.18 -3.28 -17.61
N ARG A 161 3.01 -3.92 -16.79
CA ARG A 161 4.06 -4.88 -17.20
C ARG A 161 3.64 -6.32 -16.93
N GLY A 162 4.42 -7.26 -17.44
CA GLY A 162 4.18 -8.70 -17.30
C GLY A 162 3.24 -9.28 -18.35
N ASN A 163 3.17 -10.61 -18.38
CA ASN A 163 2.38 -11.36 -19.37
C ASN A 163 0.97 -11.59 -18.85
N GLU A 164 -0.01 -11.52 -19.74
CA GLU A 164 -1.40 -11.88 -19.44
C GLU A 164 -1.48 -13.35 -19.01
N GLY A 165 -2.19 -13.63 -17.92
CA GLY A 165 -2.32 -14.96 -17.33
C GLY A 165 -1.16 -15.43 -16.47
N ASP A 166 -0.05 -14.72 -16.47
CA ASP A 166 1.14 -14.98 -15.64
C ASP A 166 1.28 -13.93 -14.54
N PHE A 167 0.65 -14.15 -13.40
CA PHE A 167 0.71 -13.21 -12.28
C PHE A 167 2.11 -13.02 -11.70
N GLU A 168 2.99 -14.04 -11.80
CA GLU A 168 4.37 -13.89 -11.30
C GLU A 168 5.11 -12.78 -12.06
N SER A 169 4.97 -12.74 -13.37
CA SER A 169 5.60 -11.68 -14.18
C SER A 169 5.03 -10.29 -13.92
N GLN A 170 3.83 -10.20 -13.33
CA GLN A 170 3.14 -8.94 -13.02
C GLN A 170 3.50 -8.37 -11.64
N PHE A 171 4.15 -9.12 -10.76
CA PHE A 171 4.62 -8.63 -9.46
C PHE A 171 5.83 -7.70 -9.55
N PHE A 172 6.39 -7.52 -10.74
CA PHE A 172 7.44 -6.54 -11.00
C PHE A 172 6.87 -5.38 -11.82
N ASN A 173 6.47 -4.30 -11.12
CA ASN A 173 5.85 -3.14 -11.76
C ASN A 173 6.05 -1.87 -10.90
N SER A 174 6.03 -0.71 -11.55
CA SER A 174 6.22 0.60 -10.92
C SER A 174 4.95 1.22 -10.33
N PHE A 175 3.80 0.53 -10.41
CA PHE A 175 2.49 1.03 -9.96
C PHE A 175 2.01 2.30 -10.69
N GLU A 176 2.50 2.49 -11.91
CA GLU A 176 2.16 3.59 -12.78
C GLU A 176 1.35 3.08 -13.96
N ASN A 177 0.09 3.40 -14.02
CA ASN A 177 -0.76 3.14 -15.18
C ASN A 177 -2.00 4.03 -15.15
N THR A 178 -2.63 4.20 -16.30
CA THR A 178 -3.96 4.80 -16.43
C THR A 178 -5.03 3.84 -15.92
N TYR A 179 -6.16 4.41 -15.50
CA TYR A 179 -7.30 3.63 -15.05
C TYR A 179 -8.19 3.23 -16.23
N THR A 180 -8.72 2.02 -16.17
CA THR A 180 -9.69 1.46 -17.12
C THR A 180 -11.02 1.27 -16.42
N THR A 181 -12.13 1.65 -17.09
CA THR A 181 -13.48 1.47 -16.57
C THR A 181 -14.19 0.34 -17.33
N ALA A 182 -14.69 -0.66 -16.61
CA ALA A 182 -15.43 -1.80 -17.16
C ALA A 182 -16.38 -2.42 -16.13
N ARG A 183 -17.36 -3.22 -16.59
CA ARG A 183 -18.18 -4.05 -15.70
C ARG A 183 -17.31 -5.07 -14.97
N LEU A 184 -17.64 -5.41 -13.71
CA LEU A 184 -16.93 -6.43 -12.93
C LEU A 184 -16.80 -7.76 -13.71
N SER A 185 -17.85 -8.15 -14.44
CA SER A 185 -17.84 -9.37 -15.27
C SER A 185 -16.98 -9.26 -16.53
N ALA A 186 -16.64 -8.05 -16.96
CA ALA A 186 -15.85 -7.75 -18.16
C ALA A 186 -14.40 -7.35 -17.85
N LEU A 187 -13.99 -7.36 -16.57
CA LEU A 187 -12.61 -7.15 -16.20
C LEU A 187 -11.73 -8.29 -16.75
N ASP A 188 -10.49 -7.97 -17.10
CA ASP A 188 -9.52 -8.92 -17.62
C ASP A 188 -9.04 -9.88 -16.51
N PRO A 189 -9.38 -11.18 -16.57
CA PRO A 189 -8.94 -12.15 -15.56
C PRO A 189 -7.45 -12.51 -15.66
N GLY A 190 -6.78 -12.18 -16.75
CA GLY A 190 -5.34 -12.39 -16.93
C GLY A 190 -4.47 -11.28 -16.34
N ARG A 191 -5.07 -10.18 -15.88
CA ARG A 191 -4.37 -9.02 -15.36
C ARG A 191 -4.61 -8.79 -13.88
N LEU A 192 -3.54 -8.48 -13.14
CA LEU A 192 -3.63 -7.99 -11.78
C LEU A 192 -4.00 -6.51 -11.77
N MET A 193 -4.83 -6.13 -10.82
CA MET A 193 -5.18 -4.75 -10.52
C MET A 193 -4.52 -4.34 -9.21
N PHE A 194 -3.74 -3.26 -9.23
CA PHE A 194 -3.21 -2.70 -7.99
C PHE A 194 -4.19 -1.70 -7.36
N LEU A 195 -3.93 -1.23 -6.18
CA LEU A 195 -4.82 -0.36 -5.40
C LEU A 195 -4.36 1.11 -5.43
N PRO A 196 -5.29 2.08 -5.25
CA PRO A 196 -6.73 1.89 -5.01
C PRO A 196 -7.51 1.62 -6.28
N LEU A 197 -8.70 1.00 -6.15
CA LEU A 197 -9.67 0.90 -7.23
C LEU A 197 -11.08 1.24 -6.72
N ALA A 198 -11.98 1.67 -7.61
CA ALA A 198 -13.33 2.08 -7.24
C ALA A 198 -14.40 1.29 -8.02
N VAL A 199 -15.48 0.93 -7.33
CA VAL A 199 -16.66 0.28 -7.92
C VAL A 199 -17.87 1.20 -7.73
N ASP A 200 -18.56 1.53 -8.81
CA ASP A 200 -19.79 2.33 -8.80
C ASP A 200 -20.97 1.45 -8.36
N ALA A 201 -21.32 1.54 -7.08
CA ALA A 201 -22.43 0.78 -6.52
C ALA A 201 -23.81 1.33 -6.91
N GLY A 202 -23.90 2.32 -7.80
CA GLY A 202 -25.11 2.97 -8.29
C GLY A 202 -25.63 4.07 -7.37
N ASP A 203 -26.58 4.86 -7.88
CA ASP A 203 -27.21 6.00 -7.16
C ASP A 203 -26.19 7.01 -6.59
N GLY A 204 -25.03 7.19 -7.27
CA GLY A 204 -23.96 8.09 -6.86
C GLY A 204 -23.10 7.59 -5.69
N VAL A 205 -23.29 6.34 -5.26
CA VAL A 205 -22.50 5.70 -4.21
C VAL A 205 -21.38 4.87 -4.83
N LYS A 206 -20.17 5.03 -4.36
CA LYS A 206 -18.98 4.26 -4.77
C LYS A 206 -18.34 3.52 -3.60
N VAL A 207 -17.67 2.43 -3.92
CA VAL A 207 -16.84 1.67 -2.98
C VAL A 207 -15.41 1.71 -3.49
N CYS A 208 -14.52 2.43 -2.80
CA CYS A 208 -13.10 2.43 -3.10
C CYS A 208 -12.39 1.42 -2.21
N ILE A 209 -11.76 0.42 -2.83
CA ILE A 209 -10.99 -0.61 -2.13
C ILE A 209 -9.55 -0.14 -2.05
N THR A 210 -8.99 -0.18 -0.84
CA THR A 210 -7.57 0.10 -0.56
C THR A 210 -7.09 -0.69 0.65
N GLU A 211 -5.88 -0.40 1.10
CA GLU A 211 -5.26 -1.01 2.28
C GLU A 211 -4.33 -0.01 2.96
N THR A 212 -3.96 -0.29 4.20
CA THR A 212 -2.98 0.53 4.92
C THR A 212 -2.28 -0.25 6.03
N ASP A 213 -1.19 0.32 6.58
CA ASP A 213 -0.38 -0.28 7.64
C ASP A 213 0.37 -1.54 7.18
N LEU A 214 1.02 -1.45 6.01
CA LEU A 214 1.70 -2.57 5.34
C LEU A 214 3.02 -3.02 6.00
N GLU A 215 3.39 -2.50 7.16
CA GLU A 215 4.67 -2.82 7.80
C GLU A 215 4.96 -4.33 7.79
N ASN A 216 5.97 -4.75 7.02
CA ASN A 216 6.43 -6.14 6.92
C ASN A 216 5.33 -7.15 6.52
N TYR A 217 4.54 -6.80 5.48
CA TYR A 217 3.54 -7.67 4.87
C TYR A 217 3.35 -7.27 3.39
N PRO A 218 3.08 -8.22 2.46
CA PRO A 218 2.95 -7.88 1.05
C PRO A 218 1.72 -7.03 0.75
N GLY A 219 1.81 -6.21 -0.29
CA GLY A 219 0.70 -5.43 -0.82
C GLY A 219 -0.38 -6.29 -1.47
N LEU A 220 -1.61 -5.77 -1.46
CA LEU A 220 -2.78 -6.43 -2.02
C LEU A 220 -2.96 -6.02 -3.49
N TYR A 221 -2.94 -7.02 -4.38
CA TYR A 221 -3.52 -6.93 -5.72
C TYR A 221 -4.92 -7.56 -5.73
N LEU A 222 -5.74 -7.17 -6.69
CA LEU A 222 -7.05 -7.75 -6.92
C LEU A 222 -7.16 -8.35 -8.32
N THR A 223 -8.01 -9.37 -8.47
CA THR A 223 -8.39 -9.99 -9.73
C THR A 223 -9.84 -10.48 -9.66
N ASN A 224 -10.50 -10.59 -10.81
CA ASN A 224 -11.77 -11.31 -10.93
C ASN A 224 -11.57 -12.79 -11.31
N ALA A 225 -10.34 -13.22 -11.63
CA ALA A 225 -10.04 -14.61 -11.96
C ALA A 225 -10.37 -15.55 -10.78
N GLY A 226 -11.28 -16.49 -11.00
CA GLY A 226 -11.73 -17.44 -9.98
C GLY A 226 -12.39 -16.80 -8.74
N ALA A 227 -12.77 -15.52 -8.81
CA ALA A 227 -13.63 -14.88 -7.82
C ALA A 227 -15.08 -15.35 -7.96
N ALA A 228 -15.91 -15.07 -6.94
CA ALA A 228 -17.35 -15.26 -7.03
C ALA A 228 -17.93 -14.34 -8.12
N LYS A 229 -19.14 -14.65 -8.59
CA LYS A 229 -19.85 -13.75 -9.52
C LYS A 229 -19.94 -12.34 -8.93
N ASN A 230 -19.63 -11.34 -9.74
CA ASN A 230 -19.56 -9.93 -9.33
C ASN A 230 -18.58 -9.69 -8.18
N GLY A 231 -17.51 -10.48 -8.07
CA GLY A 231 -16.54 -10.38 -6.99
C GLY A 231 -15.13 -10.07 -7.48
N LEU A 232 -14.35 -9.58 -6.54
CA LEU A 232 -12.90 -9.42 -6.65
C LEU A 232 -12.23 -10.20 -5.51
N LYS A 233 -11.08 -10.80 -5.77
CA LYS A 233 -10.29 -11.49 -4.74
C LYS A 233 -8.86 -11.03 -4.70
N GLY A 234 -8.27 -11.09 -3.51
CA GLY A 234 -6.88 -10.75 -3.24
C GLY A 234 -5.89 -11.71 -3.87
N VAL A 235 -4.79 -11.13 -4.34
CA VAL A 235 -3.58 -11.84 -4.78
C VAL A 235 -2.39 -11.13 -4.14
N PHE A 236 -1.42 -11.91 -3.66
CA PHE A 236 -0.24 -11.40 -2.95
C PHE A 236 1.02 -12.01 -3.53
N ALA A 237 2.06 -11.22 -3.71
CA ALA A 237 3.37 -11.71 -4.12
C ALA A 237 3.98 -12.57 -3.01
N PRO A 238 4.36 -13.84 -3.27
CA PRO A 238 5.06 -14.64 -2.28
C PRO A 238 6.44 -14.07 -1.93
N CYS A 239 6.95 -14.42 -0.77
CA CYS A 239 8.27 -13.99 -0.31
C CYS A 239 9.37 -14.38 -1.32
N PRO A 240 10.30 -13.47 -1.63
CA PRO A 240 11.48 -13.83 -2.42
C PRO A 240 12.33 -14.91 -1.72
N GLU A 241 12.76 -15.91 -2.48
CA GLU A 241 13.72 -16.90 -2.02
C GLU A 241 15.11 -16.62 -2.61
N LYS A 242 15.18 -16.32 -3.90
CA LYS A 242 16.42 -16.00 -4.59
C LYS A 242 16.33 -14.67 -5.32
N LEU A 243 17.28 -13.81 -5.04
CA LEU A 243 17.42 -12.50 -5.63
C LEU A 243 18.69 -12.41 -6.47
N GLU A 244 18.63 -11.66 -7.55
CA GLU A 244 19.75 -11.37 -8.41
C GLU A 244 19.82 -9.87 -8.72
N GLN A 245 20.99 -9.27 -8.58
CA GLN A 245 21.18 -7.87 -8.95
C GLN A 245 20.99 -7.67 -10.45
N GLY A 246 20.21 -6.67 -10.84
CA GLY A 246 19.91 -6.40 -12.25
C GLY A 246 18.98 -5.20 -12.40
N GLY A 247 18.10 -5.27 -13.39
CA GLY A 247 17.15 -4.21 -13.70
C GLY A 247 17.81 -2.96 -14.28
N HIS A 248 17.16 -1.81 -14.09
CA HIS A 248 17.68 -0.53 -14.56
C HIS A 248 19.05 -0.25 -13.93
N ASN A 249 20.08 -0.13 -14.76
CA ASN A 249 21.46 0.18 -14.36
C ASN A 249 22.02 -0.68 -13.19
N ASN A 250 21.54 -1.93 -13.01
CA ASN A 250 21.88 -2.82 -11.88
C ASN A 250 21.46 -2.26 -10.50
N LEU A 251 20.45 -1.41 -10.45
CA LEU A 251 19.99 -0.74 -9.23
C LEU A 251 18.82 -1.47 -8.54
N GLN A 252 18.49 -2.68 -9.02
CA GLN A 252 17.37 -3.48 -8.51
C GLN A 252 17.83 -4.87 -8.09
N MET A 253 17.07 -5.51 -7.21
CA MET A 253 17.19 -6.93 -6.89
C MET A 253 15.98 -7.65 -7.48
N LEU A 254 16.21 -8.37 -8.59
CA LEU A 254 15.18 -9.11 -9.32
C LEU A 254 14.91 -10.43 -8.62
N VAL A 255 13.63 -10.75 -8.43
CA VAL A 255 13.22 -12.04 -7.85
C VAL A 255 13.37 -13.12 -8.93
N ARG A 256 14.13 -14.18 -8.63
CA ARG A 256 14.33 -15.34 -9.51
C ARG A 256 13.57 -16.57 -9.04
N GLU A 257 13.40 -16.69 -7.73
CA GLU A 257 12.65 -17.79 -7.12
C GLU A 257 11.87 -17.21 -5.92
N ARG A 258 10.69 -17.77 -5.66
CA ARG A 258 9.85 -17.40 -4.52
C ARG A 258 9.61 -18.60 -3.62
N LYS A 259 9.37 -18.30 -2.35
CA LYS A 259 8.94 -19.26 -1.34
C LYS A 259 7.47 -19.66 -1.56
N ASP A 260 7.01 -20.65 -0.81
CA ASP A 260 5.64 -21.16 -0.82
C ASP A 260 4.68 -20.38 0.08
N HIS A 261 5.11 -19.24 0.64
CA HIS A 261 4.34 -18.41 1.54
C HIS A 261 4.52 -16.91 1.20
N ILE A 262 3.50 -16.12 1.58
CA ILE A 262 3.45 -14.70 1.27
C ILE A 262 4.08 -13.82 2.36
N ALA A 263 4.17 -14.32 3.61
CA ALA A 263 4.77 -13.55 4.71
C ALA A 263 5.36 -14.46 5.79
N GLU A 264 6.51 -14.05 6.34
CA GLU A 264 7.15 -14.59 7.53
C GLU A 264 6.80 -13.69 8.73
N ILE A 265 6.14 -14.23 9.73
CA ILE A 265 5.57 -13.47 10.82
C ILE A 265 6.34 -13.67 12.11
N ASN A 266 6.93 -12.60 12.61
CA ASN A 266 7.38 -12.52 13.99
C ASN A 266 6.17 -12.13 14.87
N ALA A 267 5.76 -13.04 15.76
CA ALA A 267 4.57 -12.88 16.59
C ALA A 267 4.91 -12.30 17.97
N PRO A 268 3.96 -11.63 18.67
CA PRO A 268 2.63 -11.23 18.22
C PRO A 268 2.65 -10.00 17.30
N ARG A 269 1.60 -9.82 16.46
CA ARG A 269 1.49 -8.63 15.60
C ARG A 269 0.05 -8.33 15.17
N THR A 270 -0.17 -7.11 14.66
CA THR A 270 -1.32 -6.75 13.83
C THR A 270 -0.98 -6.92 12.35
N PHE A 271 -1.96 -7.30 11.53
CA PHE A 271 -1.85 -7.37 10.08
C PHE A 271 -2.32 -6.05 9.43
N PRO A 272 -2.03 -5.81 8.15
CA PRO A 272 -2.55 -4.64 7.45
C PRO A 272 -4.07 -4.55 7.49
N TRP A 273 -4.57 -3.33 7.41
CA TRP A 273 -5.98 -3.07 7.25
C TRP A 273 -6.40 -3.26 5.80
N ARG A 274 -7.49 -4.01 5.58
CA ARG A 274 -8.23 -4.07 4.33
C ARG A 274 -9.36 -3.06 4.45
N VAL A 275 -9.42 -2.10 3.54
CA VAL A 275 -10.24 -0.90 3.66
C VAL A 275 -11.22 -0.81 2.50
N ALA A 276 -12.48 -0.51 2.79
CA ALA A 276 -13.50 -0.13 1.82
C ALA A 276 -14.03 1.26 2.22
N ILE A 277 -13.64 2.29 1.47
CA ILE A 277 -14.19 3.64 1.60
C ILE A 277 -15.50 3.67 0.82
N VAL A 278 -16.58 4.17 1.42
CA VAL A 278 -17.93 4.14 0.83
C VAL A 278 -18.56 5.52 0.93
N GLY A 279 -18.98 6.05 -0.20
CA GLY A 279 -19.64 7.35 -0.27
C GLY A 279 -19.73 7.86 -1.70
N THR A 280 -19.96 9.15 -1.86
CA THR A 280 -19.92 9.84 -3.14
C THR A 280 -18.47 10.06 -3.62
N ASP A 281 -18.27 10.53 -4.85
CA ASP A 281 -16.94 10.92 -5.34
C ASP A 281 -16.25 11.93 -4.41
N THR A 282 -17.01 12.87 -3.85
CA THR A 282 -16.48 13.86 -2.91
C THR A 282 -16.06 13.21 -1.59
N ASP A 283 -16.83 12.25 -1.09
CA ASP A 283 -16.52 11.53 0.16
C ASP A 283 -15.23 10.69 -0.03
N LEU A 284 -15.09 10.00 -1.19
CA LEU A 284 -13.88 9.24 -1.51
C LEU A 284 -12.65 10.14 -1.58
N ALA A 285 -12.75 11.29 -2.27
CA ALA A 285 -11.64 12.24 -2.40
C ALA A 285 -11.28 12.92 -1.06
N ALA A 286 -12.27 13.06 -0.17
CA ALA A 286 -12.10 13.67 1.15
C ALA A 286 -11.65 12.67 2.23
N SER A 287 -11.69 11.37 1.98
CA SER A 287 -11.38 10.34 2.99
C SER A 287 -9.92 10.37 3.46
N ASP A 288 -9.75 10.28 4.77
CA ASP A 288 -8.46 10.17 5.45
C ASP A 288 -8.17 8.76 5.98
N LEU A 289 -8.98 7.76 5.61
CA LEU A 289 -8.95 6.43 6.24
C LEU A 289 -7.60 5.73 6.11
N SER A 290 -6.92 5.85 4.96
CA SER A 290 -5.58 5.27 4.79
C SER A 290 -4.55 5.85 5.78
N PHE A 291 -4.70 7.12 6.14
CA PHE A 291 -3.87 7.77 7.16
C PHE A 291 -4.34 7.40 8.58
N LEU A 292 -5.63 7.53 8.87
CA LEU A 292 -6.20 7.30 10.20
C LEU A 292 -6.04 5.88 10.73
N LEU A 293 -6.03 4.88 9.84
CA LEU A 293 -5.88 3.47 10.20
C LEU A 293 -4.43 3.01 10.38
N ALA A 294 -3.46 3.77 9.86
CA ALA A 294 -2.05 3.46 10.00
C ALA A 294 -1.56 3.65 11.45
N ALA A 295 -0.44 3.02 11.78
CA ALA A 295 0.18 3.17 13.08
C ALA A 295 0.57 4.63 13.37
N PRO A 296 0.48 5.10 14.63
CA PRO A 296 0.92 6.43 15.02
C PRO A 296 2.38 6.72 14.68
N SER A 297 2.74 8.01 14.61
CA SER A 297 4.11 8.44 14.37
C SER A 297 5.09 7.80 15.36
N LYS A 298 6.23 7.34 14.81
CA LYS A 298 7.40 6.85 15.57
C LYS A 298 8.48 7.95 15.71
N ILE A 299 8.19 9.17 15.27
CA ILE A 299 9.05 10.35 15.42
C ILE A 299 8.38 11.29 16.42
N ASP A 300 9.04 11.53 17.55
CA ASP A 300 8.54 12.41 18.61
C ASP A 300 8.72 13.90 18.25
N ASP A 301 9.91 14.27 17.76
CA ASP A 301 10.20 15.63 17.28
C ASP A 301 10.26 15.68 15.76
N THR A 302 9.24 16.27 15.17
CA THR A 302 9.11 16.47 13.72
C THR A 302 9.59 17.85 13.26
N SER A 303 10.14 18.69 14.13
CA SER A 303 10.52 20.08 13.84
C SER A 303 11.61 20.23 12.79
N TRP A 304 12.44 19.21 12.60
CA TRP A 304 13.50 19.16 11.60
C TRP A 304 13.00 18.83 10.20
N ILE A 305 11.82 18.22 10.07
CA ILE A 305 11.21 17.88 8.78
C ILE A 305 10.68 19.16 8.14
N LYS A 306 11.14 19.46 6.93
CA LYS A 306 10.74 20.67 6.20
C LYS A 306 10.23 20.27 4.82
N PRO A 307 8.91 20.17 4.64
CA PRO A 307 8.32 20.07 3.29
C PRO A 307 8.66 21.29 2.45
N GLY A 308 8.79 21.11 1.14
CA GLY A 308 9.11 22.21 0.24
C GLY A 308 8.99 21.83 -1.23
N LYS A 309 9.10 22.82 -2.10
CA LYS A 309 9.17 22.64 -3.54
C LYS A 309 10.58 22.20 -3.95
N VAL A 310 10.66 21.52 -5.08
CA VAL A 310 11.92 21.01 -5.64
C VAL A 310 12.13 21.56 -7.03
N ALA A 311 13.34 22.05 -7.32
CA ALA A 311 13.83 22.19 -8.68
C ALA A 311 14.49 20.86 -9.08
N TRP A 312 14.03 20.29 -10.17
CA TRP A 312 14.40 18.94 -10.59
C TRP A 312 14.77 18.93 -12.08
N GLU A 313 16.08 18.65 -12.35
CA GLU A 313 16.67 18.80 -13.67
C GLU A 313 16.24 17.70 -14.67
N TRP A 314 15.72 16.59 -14.19
CA TRP A 314 15.19 15.51 -15.02
C TRP A 314 14.12 15.97 -16.02
N TRP A 315 13.31 16.98 -15.64
CA TRP A 315 12.27 17.52 -16.52
C TRP A 315 12.77 18.10 -17.83
N ASN A 316 13.95 18.71 -17.86
CA ASN A 316 14.57 19.29 -19.03
C ASN A 316 15.88 18.60 -19.43
N ASP A 317 16.09 17.36 -18.97
CA ASP A 317 17.21 16.50 -19.37
C ASP A 317 18.57 17.17 -19.16
N TRP A 318 18.76 17.79 -17.97
CA TRP A 318 19.94 18.58 -17.58
C TRP A 318 20.32 19.71 -18.56
N ASN A 319 19.43 20.08 -19.49
CA ASN A 319 19.72 21.10 -20.47
C ASN A 319 19.46 22.50 -19.92
N ILE A 320 20.43 23.37 -20.14
CA ILE A 320 20.37 24.81 -19.85
C ILE A 320 20.88 25.55 -21.07
N SER A 321 20.25 26.68 -21.45
CA SER A 321 20.70 27.59 -22.49
C SER A 321 21.23 28.90 -21.89
N ASP A 322 21.94 29.67 -22.73
CA ASP A 322 22.47 30.99 -22.39
C ASP A 322 23.44 30.98 -21.17
N VAL A 323 24.25 29.94 -21.09
CA VAL A 323 25.33 29.78 -20.08
C VAL A 323 26.68 29.67 -20.78
N ASP A 324 27.76 30.00 -20.09
CA ASP A 324 29.14 29.97 -20.60
C ASP A 324 29.87 28.65 -20.32
N PHE A 325 29.14 27.66 -19.84
CA PHE A 325 29.62 26.29 -19.58
C PHE A 325 28.77 25.24 -20.31
N ARG A 326 29.29 24.04 -20.43
CA ARG A 326 28.53 22.92 -20.97
C ARG A 326 27.55 22.38 -19.92
N ALA A 327 26.24 22.51 -20.16
CA ALA A 327 25.20 21.92 -19.32
C ALA A 327 25.28 20.39 -19.34
N GLY A 328 24.88 19.75 -18.24
CA GLY A 328 24.89 18.30 -18.05
C GLY A 328 25.08 17.93 -16.58
N ILE A 329 25.47 16.68 -16.32
CA ILE A 329 25.76 16.19 -14.97
C ILE A 329 27.13 16.73 -14.56
N ASN A 330 27.18 17.92 -13.99
CA ASN A 330 28.40 18.56 -13.48
C ASN A 330 28.08 19.65 -12.44
N THR A 331 29.09 20.04 -11.68
CA THR A 331 28.97 21.00 -10.57
C THR A 331 28.38 22.35 -11.00
N GLU A 332 28.76 22.89 -12.17
CA GLU A 332 28.30 24.22 -12.62
C GLU A 332 26.80 24.19 -12.95
N THR A 333 26.30 23.10 -13.55
CA THR A 333 24.88 22.92 -13.82
C THR A 333 24.08 22.94 -12.53
N TYR A 334 24.50 22.22 -11.49
CA TYR A 334 23.76 22.20 -10.22
C TYR A 334 23.86 23.53 -9.46
N LYS A 335 24.94 24.25 -9.55
CA LYS A 335 25.01 25.64 -9.03
C LYS A 335 23.99 26.55 -9.70
N TYR A 336 23.81 26.42 -11.01
CA TYR A 336 22.78 27.17 -11.75
C TYR A 336 21.37 26.83 -11.22
N TYR A 337 21.05 25.55 -11.03
CA TYR A 337 19.76 25.14 -10.46
C TYR A 337 19.57 25.65 -9.03
N ILE A 338 20.62 25.69 -8.22
CA ILE A 338 20.60 26.25 -6.87
C ILE A 338 20.30 27.74 -6.90
N ASP A 339 20.96 28.52 -7.81
CA ASP A 339 20.71 29.94 -7.98
C ASP A 339 19.26 30.21 -8.43
N PHE A 340 18.75 29.41 -9.37
CA PHE A 340 17.36 29.48 -9.80
C PHE A 340 16.39 29.17 -8.66
N ALA A 341 16.65 28.11 -7.89
CA ALA A 341 15.84 27.72 -6.75
C ALA A 341 15.80 28.84 -5.69
N ALA A 342 16.96 29.42 -5.36
CA ALA A 342 17.08 30.54 -4.43
C ALA A 342 16.31 31.79 -4.91
N GLU A 343 16.44 32.14 -6.19
CA GLU A 343 15.71 33.28 -6.80
C GLU A 343 14.20 33.09 -6.74
N LYS A 344 13.70 31.86 -6.99
CA LYS A 344 12.27 31.55 -7.07
C LYS A 344 11.65 31.12 -5.73
N GLY A 345 12.40 31.07 -4.64
CA GLY A 345 11.94 30.63 -3.33
C GLY A 345 11.53 29.15 -3.37
N ILE A 346 12.33 28.32 -4.02
CA ILE A 346 12.23 26.87 -4.06
C ILE A 346 13.20 26.32 -3.00
N GLU A 347 12.72 25.43 -2.15
CA GLU A 347 13.43 24.98 -0.96
C GLU A 347 14.55 23.97 -1.27
N TYR A 348 14.40 23.19 -2.36
CA TYR A 348 15.30 22.06 -2.65
C TYR A 348 15.70 21.97 -4.12
N VAL A 349 16.88 21.36 -4.34
CA VAL A 349 17.29 20.81 -5.64
C VAL A 349 17.52 19.32 -5.44
N ILE A 350 16.95 18.48 -6.34
CA ILE A 350 17.32 17.05 -6.44
C ILE A 350 18.44 16.91 -7.46
N LEU A 351 19.50 16.19 -7.11
CA LEU A 351 20.44 15.61 -8.05
C LEU A 351 19.89 14.25 -8.45
N ASP A 352 19.33 14.14 -9.66
CA ASP A 352 18.77 12.89 -10.18
C ASP A 352 19.86 11.89 -10.60
N GLU A 353 19.50 10.74 -11.19
CA GLU A 353 20.44 9.67 -11.55
C GLU A 353 21.63 10.22 -12.35
N GLY A 354 22.85 9.83 -11.96
CA GLY A 354 24.09 10.18 -12.67
C GLY A 354 25.14 10.91 -11.84
N TRP A 355 24.82 11.42 -10.64
CA TRP A 355 25.81 11.99 -9.73
C TRP A 355 26.72 10.92 -9.10
N ALA A 356 26.26 9.69 -8.96
CA ALA A 356 27.03 8.52 -8.52
C ALA A 356 27.41 7.65 -9.71
N VAL A 357 28.51 6.88 -9.59
CA VAL A 357 29.01 6.03 -10.67
C VAL A 357 27.99 4.98 -11.08
N ASN A 358 27.60 5.01 -12.34
CA ASN A 358 26.55 4.17 -12.90
C ASN A 358 26.91 2.66 -12.85
N LYS A 359 25.90 1.80 -12.68
CA LYS A 359 25.97 0.32 -12.67
C LYS A 359 26.75 -0.30 -11.51
N GLN A 360 27.27 0.50 -10.58
CA GLN A 360 28.01 0.00 -9.40
C GLN A 360 27.07 -0.28 -8.22
N ALA A 361 25.90 0.35 -8.19
CA ALA A 361 25.00 0.38 -7.04
C ALA A 361 25.75 0.75 -5.73
N ASP A 362 26.63 1.76 -5.82
CA ASP A 362 27.46 2.23 -4.73
C ASP A 362 27.41 3.76 -4.67
N LEU A 363 26.62 4.27 -3.73
CA LEU A 363 26.40 5.71 -3.56
C LEU A 363 27.61 6.44 -2.97
N MET A 364 28.64 5.73 -2.52
CA MET A 364 29.89 6.34 -2.03
C MET A 364 30.85 6.71 -3.17
N GLN A 365 30.55 6.29 -4.41
CA GLN A 365 31.37 6.60 -5.59
C GLN A 365 30.73 7.73 -6.40
N VAL A 366 31.08 8.96 -6.09
CA VAL A 366 30.65 10.15 -6.85
C VAL A 366 31.42 10.23 -8.18
N VAL A 367 30.75 10.64 -9.27
CA VAL A 367 31.42 10.86 -10.56
C VAL A 367 32.38 12.05 -10.50
N PRO A 368 33.50 12.06 -11.27
CA PRO A 368 34.53 13.09 -11.15
C PRO A 368 34.07 14.49 -11.59
N GLU A 369 32.98 14.59 -12.37
CA GLU A 369 32.40 15.87 -12.81
C GLU A 369 31.58 16.58 -11.71
N ILE A 370 31.29 15.89 -10.61
CA ILE A 370 30.50 16.38 -9.48
C ILE A 370 31.40 16.58 -8.25
N ASP A 371 31.56 17.83 -7.82
CA ASP A 371 32.07 18.17 -6.49
C ASP A 371 30.88 18.29 -5.52
N LEU A 372 30.46 17.15 -4.96
CA LEU A 372 29.26 17.10 -4.12
C LEU A 372 29.37 17.91 -2.83
N PRO A 373 30.51 17.90 -2.10
CA PRO A 373 30.75 18.81 -0.97
C PRO A 373 30.57 20.29 -1.35
N GLU A 374 31.11 20.72 -2.48
CA GLU A 374 30.93 22.09 -2.99
C GLU A 374 29.46 22.42 -3.31
N ILE A 375 28.76 21.54 -3.97
CA ILE A 375 27.32 21.71 -4.27
C ILE A 375 26.51 21.87 -2.98
N VAL A 376 26.73 21.01 -1.99
CA VAL A 376 26.02 21.04 -0.70
C VAL A 376 26.34 22.34 0.05
N ASN A 377 27.61 22.75 0.11
CA ASN A 377 28.03 24.00 0.74
C ASN A 377 27.41 25.22 0.03
N TYR A 378 27.42 25.23 -1.30
CA TYR A 378 26.82 26.30 -2.11
C TYR A 378 25.31 26.41 -1.85
N GLY A 379 24.59 25.25 -1.84
CA GLY A 379 23.18 25.21 -1.49
C GLY A 379 22.90 25.78 -0.10
N GLN A 380 23.70 25.42 0.91
CA GLN A 380 23.57 25.96 2.27
C GLN A 380 23.73 27.49 2.29
N GLN A 381 24.72 28.05 1.56
CA GLN A 381 24.94 29.49 1.48
C GLN A 381 23.76 30.23 0.82
N LYS A 382 23.07 29.57 -0.11
CA LYS A 382 21.90 30.12 -0.82
C LYS A 382 20.57 29.85 -0.12
N GLY A 383 20.58 29.06 0.98
CA GLY A 383 19.36 28.64 1.68
C GLY A 383 18.56 27.55 0.95
N VAL A 384 19.19 26.79 0.06
CA VAL A 384 18.60 25.70 -0.75
C VAL A 384 19.13 24.36 -0.27
N GLY A 385 18.25 23.43 0.07
CA GLY A 385 18.61 22.07 0.48
C GLY A 385 18.94 21.18 -0.71
N ILE A 386 19.84 20.23 -0.52
CA ILE A 386 20.21 19.25 -1.55
C ILE A 386 19.58 17.90 -1.19
N ILE A 387 18.92 17.29 -2.16
CA ILE A 387 18.37 15.93 -2.10
C ILE A 387 19.09 15.10 -3.16
N LEU A 388 19.44 13.86 -2.85
CA LEU A 388 20.15 12.98 -3.77
C LEU A 388 19.21 11.86 -4.25
N TRP A 389 19.29 11.56 -5.53
CA TRP A 389 18.65 10.38 -6.08
C TRP A 389 19.43 9.11 -5.73
N ALA A 390 18.73 8.02 -5.48
CA ALA A 390 19.31 6.72 -5.22
C ALA A 390 18.42 5.61 -5.80
N GLY A 391 18.98 4.71 -6.59
CA GLY A 391 18.30 3.46 -6.90
C GLY A 391 18.15 2.60 -5.65
N TYR A 392 17.02 1.90 -5.55
CA TYR A 392 16.65 1.09 -4.38
C TYR A 392 17.81 0.25 -3.83
N TRP A 393 18.46 -0.55 -4.68
CA TRP A 393 19.52 -1.46 -4.23
C TRP A 393 20.79 -0.72 -3.78
N ALA A 394 21.13 0.37 -4.45
CA ALA A 394 22.27 1.19 -4.05
C ALA A 394 22.07 1.82 -2.65
N PHE A 395 20.82 2.14 -2.30
CA PHE A 395 20.46 2.69 -1.00
C PHE A 395 20.37 1.60 0.07
N ASP A 396 19.72 0.45 -0.21
CA ASP A 396 19.49 -0.62 0.75
C ASP A 396 20.75 -1.35 1.19
N ARG A 397 21.68 -1.61 0.25
CA ARG A 397 22.88 -2.42 0.54
C ARG A 397 23.83 -1.82 1.58
N ASP A 398 23.80 -0.50 1.75
CA ASP A 398 24.65 0.22 2.73
C ASP A 398 23.87 1.35 3.43
N LEU A 399 22.61 1.12 3.69
CA LEU A 399 21.61 2.09 4.14
C LEU A 399 22.09 2.95 5.31
N GLU A 400 22.64 2.33 6.34
CA GLU A 400 23.09 3.01 7.55
C GLU A 400 24.25 3.97 7.28
N ASN A 401 25.27 3.52 6.56
CA ASN A 401 26.45 4.30 6.25
C ASN A 401 26.14 5.44 5.26
N VAL A 402 25.29 5.17 4.25
CA VAL A 402 24.84 6.18 3.29
C VAL A 402 24.08 7.30 4.01
N CYS A 403 23.08 6.96 4.84
CA CYS A 403 22.33 7.96 5.59
C CYS A 403 23.22 8.79 6.51
N LYS A 404 24.13 8.14 7.23
CA LYS A 404 25.09 8.82 8.12
C LYS A 404 26.00 9.78 7.35
N HIS A 405 26.68 9.27 6.33
CA HIS A 405 27.68 10.02 5.56
C HIS A 405 27.09 11.29 4.93
N TYR A 406 25.94 11.15 4.25
CA TYR A 406 25.33 12.27 3.55
C TYR A 406 24.62 13.25 4.49
N SER A 407 24.09 12.80 5.60
CA SER A 407 23.60 13.69 6.66
C SER A 407 24.74 14.54 7.26
N GLU A 408 25.88 13.93 7.58
CA GLU A 408 27.06 14.63 8.08
C GLU A 408 27.62 15.64 7.06
N MET A 409 27.51 15.38 5.76
CA MET A 409 27.85 16.30 4.68
C MET A 409 26.88 17.49 4.59
N GLY A 410 25.63 17.33 5.05
CA GLY A 410 24.59 18.37 5.04
C GLY A 410 23.48 18.17 4.02
N VAL A 411 23.42 17.02 3.32
CA VAL A 411 22.32 16.59 2.46
C VAL A 411 21.03 16.52 3.28
N LYS A 412 19.87 16.83 2.66
CA LYS A 412 18.57 16.92 3.33
C LYS A 412 17.72 15.69 3.17
N GLY A 413 17.98 14.84 2.19
CA GLY A 413 17.18 13.65 1.96
C GLY A 413 17.57 12.89 0.71
N PHE A 414 16.76 11.86 0.43
CA PHE A 414 16.92 11.04 -0.76
C PHE A 414 15.58 10.87 -1.52
N LYS A 415 15.67 10.94 -2.85
CA LYS A 415 14.69 10.35 -3.76
C LYS A 415 15.15 8.91 -4.01
N VAL A 416 14.41 7.93 -3.49
CA VAL A 416 14.74 6.50 -3.64
C VAL A 416 13.82 5.87 -4.67
N ASP A 417 14.39 5.25 -5.70
CA ASP A 417 13.68 4.89 -6.92
C ASP A 417 13.88 3.42 -7.32
N PHE A 418 13.02 2.94 -8.23
CA PHE A 418 13.09 1.58 -8.81
C PHE A 418 12.87 0.45 -7.81
N MET A 419 11.98 0.62 -6.81
CA MET A 419 11.55 -0.50 -5.97
C MET A 419 10.82 -1.56 -6.79
N ASP A 420 9.85 -1.15 -7.60
CA ASP A 420 9.09 -1.95 -8.59
C ASP A 420 8.50 -3.27 -8.04
N ARG A 421 8.31 -3.37 -6.74
CA ARG A 421 7.76 -4.52 -6.02
C ARG A 421 7.05 -4.08 -4.75
N ASP A 422 6.16 -4.93 -4.23
CA ASP A 422 5.50 -4.77 -2.93
C ASP A 422 5.35 -6.10 -2.16
N ASP A 423 6.22 -7.10 -2.44
CA ASP A 423 6.33 -8.26 -1.57
C ASP A 423 6.80 -7.87 -0.17
N GLN A 424 6.69 -8.78 0.80
CA GLN A 424 7.03 -8.51 2.19
C GLN A 424 8.41 -7.87 2.37
N GLN A 425 9.41 -8.30 1.61
CA GLN A 425 10.78 -7.77 1.73
C GLN A 425 10.84 -6.30 1.30
N MET A 426 10.14 -5.93 0.25
CA MET A 426 10.13 -4.55 -0.25
C MET A 426 9.33 -3.62 0.65
N THR A 427 8.17 -4.05 1.15
CA THR A 427 7.42 -3.25 2.13
C THR A 427 8.22 -3.07 3.42
N ALA A 428 8.93 -4.10 3.89
CA ALA A 428 9.83 -4.00 5.03
C ALA A 428 11.00 -3.04 4.77
N PHE A 429 11.53 -3.00 3.53
CA PHE A 429 12.56 -2.02 3.15
C PHE A 429 12.03 -0.59 3.27
N ASN A 430 10.84 -0.27 2.77
CA ASN A 430 10.29 1.08 2.85
C ASN A 430 10.22 1.59 4.30
N TYR A 431 9.76 0.75 5.23
CA TYR A 431 9.72 1.10 6.67
C TYR A 431 11.12 1.21 7.29
N ARG A 432 12.05 0.32 6.92
CA ARG A 432 13.43 0.36 7.41
C ARG A 432 14.18 1.60 6.88
N ALA A 433 14.00 1.93 5.60
CA ALA A 433 14.57 3.12 4.98
C ALA A 433 14.07 4.40 5.68
N ALA A 434 12.74 4.50 5.88
CA ALA A 434 12.12 5.62 6.57
C ALA A 434 12.66 5.80 8.00
N ALA A 435 12.73 4.70 8.77
CA ALA A 435 13.25 4.70 10.13
C ALA A 435 14.72 5.09 10.19
N THR A 436 15.54 4.58 9.26
CA THR A 436 16.97 4.88 9.22
C THR A 436 17.22 6.33 8.83
N ALA A 437 16.57 6.80 7.75
CA ALA A 437 16.64 8.20 7.33
C ALA A 437 16.21 9.16 8.45
N ALA A 438 15.14 8.86 9.19
CA ALA A 438 14.68 9.67 10.32
C ALA A 438 15.73 9.82 11.42
N ARG A 439 16.48 8.75 11.75
CA ARG A 439 17.57 8.81 12.76
C ARG A 439 18.69 9.79 12.38
N TYR A 440 18.88 10.02 11.10
CA TYR A 440 19.87 10.94 10.57
C TYR A 440 19.28 12.28 10.10
N GLY A 441 18.01 12.57 10.39
CA GLY A 441 17.37 13.82 10.02
C GLY A 441 17.19 14.01 8.52
N LEU A 442 16.93 12.92 7.77
CA LEU A 442 16.78 12.91 6.33
C LEU A 442 15.33 12.68 5.94
N ILE A 443 14.82 13.47 4.99
CA ILE A 443 13.52 13.27 4.36
C ILE A 443 13.63 12.30 3.19
N LEU A 444 12.52 11.63 2.86
CA LEU A 444 12.45 10.69 1.74
C LEU A 444 11.31 11.03 0.78
N ASP A 445 11.60 10.80 -0.49
CA ASP A 445 10.71 10.75 -1.64
C ASP A 445 10.85 9.35 -2.27
N LEU A 446 9.77 8.57 -2.32
CA LEU A 446 9.81 7.17 -2.75
C LEU A 446 9.18 7.01 -4.14
N HIS A 447 9.95 6.50 -5.10
CA HIS A 447 9.59 6.31 -6.49
C HIS A 447 9.60 4.84 -6.91
N GLY A 448 8.84 4.48 -7.96
CA GLY A 448 8.66 3.09 -8.35
C GLY A 448 8.09 2.23 -7.21
N THR A 449 7.24 2.81 -6.38
CA THR A 449 6.69 2.19 -5.18
C THR A 449 5.16 2.16 -5.20
N HIS A 450 4.56 1.35 -4.33
CA HIS A 450 3.11 1.28 -4.19
C HIS A 450 2.53 2.58 -3.60
N LYS A 451 1.19 2.75 -3.70
CA LYS A 451 0.44 3.86 -3.08
C LYS A 451 0.86 4.10 -1.63
N PRO A 452 0.71 5.35 -1.11
CA PRO A 452 0.92 5.62 0.30
C PRO A 452 -0.09 4.81 1.13
N ALA A 453 0.41 3.78 1.80
CA ALA A 453 -0.38 2.89 2.66
C ALA A 453 -0.14 3.23 4.14
N GLY A 454 -0.21 4.50 4.50
CA GLY A 454 -0.07 4.99 5.86
C GLY A 454 1.37 5.12 6.37
N LEU A 455 2.38 4.79 5.56
CA LEU A 455 3.79 4.92 5.95
C LEU A 455 4.13 6.35 6.40
N ASN A 456 3.59 7.36 5.73
CA ASN A 456 3.78 8.78 6.06
C ASN A 456 3.14 9.23 7.39
N ARG A 457 2.20 8.48 7.97
CA ARG A 457 1.74 8.70 9.34
C ARG A 457 2.76 8.15 10.34
N THR A 458 3.23 6.92 10.10
CA THR A 458 4.17 6.24 11.00
C THR A 458 5.56 6.87 10.95
N TRP A 459 5.98 7.30 9.76
CA TRP A 459 7.26 7.94 9.48
C TRP A 459 7.04 9.22 8.67
N PRO A 460 6.69 10.34 9.33
CA PRO A 460 6.37 11.61 8.65
C PRO A 460 7.55 12.26 7.90
N ASN A 461 8.76 11.71 7.97
CA ASN A 461 9.87 12.09 7.12
C ASN A 461 9.77 11.54 5.68
N VAL A 462 8.84 10.65 5.39
CA VAL A 462 8.48 10.25 4.02
C VAL A 462 7.44 11.24 3.52
N LEU A 463 7.87 12.18 2.70
CA LEU A 463 7.06 13.33 2.27
C LEU A 463 6.31 13.08 0.98
N ASN A 464 6.83 12.22 0.11
CA ASN A 464 6.25 11.98 -1.20
C ASN A 464 6.34 10.52 -1.63
N PHE A 465 5.40 10.13 -2.51
CA PHE A 465 5.33 8.81 -3.13
C PHE A 465 4.96 9.00 -4.61
N GLU A 466 5.62 8.28 -5.51
CA GLU A 466 5.22 8.32 -6.91
C GLU A 466 3.98 7.46 -7.17
N GLY A 467 3.97 6.18 -6.93
CA GLY A 467 2.84 5.24 -6.98
C GLY A 467 1.61 5.65 -7.82
N VAL A 468 1.81 6.38 -8.92
CA VAL A 468 0.80 7.06 -9.73
C VAL A 468 1.30 7.26 -11.16
N HIS A 469 0.40 7.24 -12.14
CA HIS A 469 0.71 7.65 -13.52
C HIS A 469 0.87 9.18 -13.58
N GLY A 470 2.08 9.66 -13.26
CA GLY A 470 2.39 11.08 -13.10
C GLY A 470 2.61 11.83 -14.42
N LEU A 471 2.77 13.16 -14.32
CA LEU A 471 3.04 14.02 -15.49
C LEU A 471 4.36 13.68 -16.20
N GLU A 472 5.27 12.97 -15.58
CA GLU A 472 6.51 12.47 -16.18
C GLU A 472 6.23 11.66 -17.46
N GLN A 473 5.12 10.94 -17.51
CA GLN A 473 4.71 10.17 -18.67
C GLN A 473 4.57 11.02 -19.95
N MET A 474 4.36 12.31 -19.82
CA MET A 474 4.33 13.24 -20.95
C MET A 474 5.68 13.39 -21.66
N LYS A 475 6.80 13.09 -21.01
CA LYS A 475 8.13 13.07 -21.65
C LYS A 475 8.22 12.01 -22.76
N TRP A 476 7.42 10.97 -22.66
CA TRP A 476 7.42 9.84 -23.60
C TRP A 476 6.35 9.95 -24.68
N LEU A 477 5.47 10.96 -24.60
CA LEU A 477 4.44 11.19 -25.59
C LEU A 477 5.01 11.99 -26.77
N SER A 478 4.68 11.56 -28.00
CA SER A 478 4.95 12.36 -29.19
C SER A 478 4.01 13.58 -29.25
N LEU A 479 4.43 14.63 -29.98
CA LEU A 479 3.61 15.83 -30.19
C LEU A 479 2.23 15.53 -30.79
N ILE A 480 2.08 14.47 -31.58
CA ILE A 480 0.79 14.04 -32.14
C ILE A 480 -0.17 13.50 -31.07
N HIS A 481 0.33 12.98 -29.95
CA HIS A 481 -0.51 12.56 -28.83
C HIS A 481 -0.93 13.73 -27.92
N ILE A 482 -0.20 14.84 -27.96
CA ILE A 482 -0.49 16.05 -27.19
C ILE A 482 -1.49 16.96 -27.93
N SER A 483 -1.54 16.88 -29.26
CA SER A 483 -2.30 17.79 -30.11
C SER A 483 -3.72 17.34 -30.47
N GLU A 484 -4.14 16.17 -30.08
CA GLU A 484 -5.53 15.72 -30.29
C GLU A 484 -6.38 16.04 -29.05
N PRO A 485 -7.24 17.05 -29.12
CA PRO A 485 -8.27 17.22 -28.09
C PRO A 485 -9.28 16.09 -28.24
N THR A 486 -9.33 15.22 -27.26
CA THR A 486 -10.44 14.28 -27.09
C THR A 486 -11.69 14.99 -26.62
#